data_1c76519ced1ef423387c4c86aec95b67
#
_entry.id   1c76519ced1ef423387c4c86aec95b67
#
_cell.length_a   1.000
_cell.length_b   1.000
_cell.length_c   1.000
_cell.angle_alpha   90.00
_cell.angle_beta   90.00
_cell.angle_gamma   90.00
#
_symmetry.space_group_name_H-M   'P 1'
#
loop_
_entity.id
_entity.type
_entity.pdbx_description
1 polymer ?
#
loop_
_entity_poly.entity_id
_entity_poly.type
_entity_poly.pdbx_seq_one_letter_code
_entity_poly.pdbx_strand_id
1 'polypeptide(L)'
;MTTADHERITSLSFSTSVGWITLFEKSKKIISLEWGKVKLQTESHLLKAAKVEIIEYFNKERKKFSMPLNPTGTNYQQTVWAIIEKIPYGETRTYGEIANQTNSAPRPIGGACSKNPIPIIIPCHRVMGTKNKLTGFSGGFGVQTKQSLIKLESQVKHTLNIIN
;
A
#
# COMPACT_ATOMS: atom_id res chain seq x y z
N MET A 1 25.67 -8.95 -15.91
CA MET A 1 25.00 -9.01 -14.59
C MET A 1 25.11 -10.43 -14.07
N THR A 2 25.78 -10.59 -12.94
CA THR A 2 25.89 -11.89 -12.29
C THR A 2 24.60 -12.18 -11.50
N THR A 3 24.29 -13.47 -11.28
CA THR A 3 23.13 -13.91 -10.45
C THR A 3 23.13 -13.26 -9.07
N ALA A 4 24.30 -12.90 -8.52
CA ALA A 4 24.42 -12.22 -7.23
C ALA A 4 23.78 -10.81 -7.18
N ASP A 5 23.76 -10.10 -8.32
CA ASP A 5 23.17 -8.75 -8.36
C ASP A 5 21.64 -8.78 -8.29
N HIS A 6 21.02 -9.88 -8.74
CA HIS A 6 19.57 -10.03 -8.70
C HIS A 6 19.02 -10.39 -7.29
N GLU A 7 19.87 -10.93 -6.41
CA GLU A 7 19.46 -11.32 -5.07
C GLU A 7 19.66 -10.21 -4.03
N ARG A 8 20.36 -9.15 -4.40
CA ARG A 8 20.64 -8.04 -3.49
C ARG A 8 19.38 -7.20 -3.24
N ILE A 9 19.08 -6.96 -1.96
CA ILE A 9 18.02 -6.05 -1.57
C ILE A 9 18.58 -4.63 -1.55
N THR A 10 17.94 -3.72 -2.27
CA THR A 10 18.25 -2.30 -2.26
C THR A 10 17.10 -1.54 -1.62
N SER A 11 17.38 -0.35 -1.08
CA SER A 11 16.38 0.42 -0.34
C SER A 11 16.53 1.92 -0.58
N LEU A 12 15.41 2.64 -0.46
CA LEU A 12 15.36 4.08 -0.56
C LEU A 12 14.33 4.63 0.43
N SER A 13 14.78 5.54 1.29
CA SER A 13 13.93 6.23 2.26
C SER A 13 13.60 7.63 1.80
N PHE A 14 12.39 8.08 2.05
CA PHE A 14 11.99 9.47 1.80
C PHE A 14 10.81 9.86 2.70
N SER A 15 10.62 11.18 2.86
CA SER A 15 9.59 11.73 3.73
C SER A 15 8.27 11.91 2.97
N THR A 16 7.17 11.65 3.63
CA THR A 16 5.81 11.85 3.12
C THR A 16 4.98 12.59 4.17
N SER A 17 3.76 12.96 3.83
CA SER A 17 2.84 13.59 4.79
C SER A 17 2.43 12.66 5.95
N VAL A 18 2.63 11.36 5.82
CA VAL A 18 2.39 10.38 6.89
C VAL A 18 3.69 9.91 7.57
N GLY A 19 4.80 10.63 7.34
CA GLY A 19 6.10 10.33 7.91
C GLY A 19 7.07 9.69 6.92
N TRP A 20 8.23 9.31 7.42
CA TRP A 20 9.24 8.63 6.63
C TRP A 20 8.82 7.22 6.27
N ILE A 21 9.07 6.84 5.02
CA ILE A 21 8.89 5.48 4.55
C ILE A 21 10.14 5.01 3.82
N THR A 22 10.30 3.70 3.75
CA THR A 22 11.41 3.06 3.03
C THR A 22 10.84 2.01 2.08
N LEU A 23 11.22 2.10 0.82
CA LEU A 23 10.93 1.08 -0.19
C LEU A 23 12.09 0.11 -0.28
N PHE A 24 11.77 -1.17 -0.41
CA PHE A 24 12.75 -2.23 -0.62
C PHE A 24 12.51 -2.92 -1.96
N GLU A 25 13.59 -3.14 -2.69
CA GLU A 25 13.58 -3.78 -4.00
C GLU A 25 14.45 -5.04 -3.99
N LYS A 26 13.94 -6.07 -4.64
CA LYS A 26 14.71 -7.28 -4.94
C LYS A 26 14.31 -7.78 -6.32
N SER A 27 15.30 -8.18 -7.13
CA SER A 27 15.05 -8.73 -8.48
C SER A 27 14.15 -7.84 -9.34
N LYS A 28 14.36 -6.52 -9.28
CA LYS A 28 13.63 -5.49 -10.05
C LYS A 28 12.12 -5.46 -9.75
N LYS A 29 11.74 -5.79 -8.51
CA LYS A 29 10.37 -5.69 -8.00
C LYS A 29 10.38 -5.10 -6.60
N ILE A 30 9.37 -4.34 -6.27
CA ILE A 30 9.17 -3.83 -4.91
C ILE A 30 8.67 -4.99 -4.05
N ILE A 31 9.38 -5.28 -2.97
CA ILE A 31 9.05 -6.38 -2.05
C ILE A 31 8.43 -5.90 -0.74
N SER A 32 8.73 -4.67 -0.32
CA SER A 32 8.12 -4.11 0.89
C SER A 32 8.17 -2.60 0.92
N LEU A 33 7.28 -2.02 1.69
CA LEU A 33 7.25 -0.62 2.09
C LEU A 33 7.17 -0.63 3.63
N GLU A 34 8.17 -0.06 4.27
CA GLU A 34 8.25 -0.01 5.73
C GLU A 34 8.21 1.42 6.23
N TRP A 35 7.70 1.60 7.44
CA TRP A 35 7.61 2.90 8.09
C TRP A 35 8.93 3.20 8.77
N GLY A 36 9.42 4.44 8.58
CA GLY A 36 10.69 4.88 9.12
C GLY A 36 11.77 5.04 8.06
N LYS A 37 12.95 5.45 8.50
CA LYS A 37 14.11 5.71 7.66
C LYS A 37 15.21 4.70 7.97
N VAL A 38 15.87 4.16 6.93
CA VAL A 38 17.03 3.29 7.09
C VAL A 38 18.32 4.07 6.84
N LYS A 39 19.42 3.62 7.45
CA LYS A 39 20.73 4.29 7.32
C LYS A 39 21.40 4.03 5.98
N LEU A 40 21.39 2.78 5.53
CA LEU A 40 22.01 2.39 4.26
C LEU A 40 21.00 2.41 3.14
N GLN A 41 21.26 3.23 2.14
CA GLN A 41 20.40 3.37 0.98
C GLN A 41 21.21 3.14 -0.29
N THR A 42 20.65 2.40 -1.23
CA THR A 42 21.23 2.19 -2.54
C THR A 42 20.15 2.48 -3.58
N GLU A 43 20.27 3.59 -4.27
CA GLU A 43 19.30 3.99 -5.27
C GLU A 43 19.35 3.08 -6.50
N SER A 44 18.18 2.71 -7.02
CA SER A 44 18.03 2.04 -8.30
C SER A 44 17.03 2.80 -9.17
N HIS A 45 17.00 2.49 -10.46
CA HIS A 45 16.02 3.12 -11.36
C HIS A 45 14.58 2.84 -10.90
N LEU A 46 14.30 1.60 -10.48
CA LEU A 46 12.98 1.24 -10.00
C LEU A 46 12.60 2.00 -8.72
N LEU A 47 13.51 2.07 -7.74
CA LEU A 47 13.25 2.79 -6.48
C LEU A 47 13.02 4.28 -6.73
N LYS A 48 13.80 4.91 -7.62
CA LYS A 48 13.59 6.31 -7.97
C LYS A 48 12.23 6.54 -8.64
N ALA A 49 11.86 5.67 -9.57
CA ALA A 49 10.57 5.77 -10.25
C ALA A 49 9.41 5.53 -9.27
N ALA A 50 9.54 4.55 -8.39
CA ALA A 50 8.54 4.26 -7.36
C ALA A 50 8.37 5.44 -6.39
N LYS A 51 9.48 6.06 -5.97
CA LYS A 51 9.44 7.27 -5.14
C LYS A 51 8.64 8.39 -5.82
N VAL A 52 8.88 8.64 -7.10
CA VAL A 52 8.16 9.67 -7.87
C VAL A 52 6.65 9.36 -7.84
N GLU A 53 6.25 8.13 -8.12
CA GLU A 53 4.84 7.74 -8.10
C GLU A 53 4.18 7.94 -6.73
N ILE A 54 4.89 7.61 -5.66
CA ILE A 54 4.37 7.78 -4.29
C ILE A 54 4.25 9.26 -3.94
N ILE A 55 5.25 10.08 -4.31
CA ILE A 55 5.17 11.54 -4.10
C ILE A 55 3.99 12.13 -4.87
N GLU A 56 3.80 11.73 -6.11
CA GLU A 56 2.64 12.14 -6.92
C GLU A 56 1.31 11.74 -6.25
N TYR A 57 1.25 10.54 -5.67
CA TYR A 57 0.09 10.09 -4.90
C TYR A 57 -0.21 11.02 -3.72
N PHE A 58 0.80 11.35 -2.91
CA PHE A 58 0.62 12.27 -1.78
C PHE A 58 0.32 13.70 -2.21
N ASN A 59 0.75 14.11 -3.40
CA ASN A 59 0.42 15.40 -3.99
C ASN A 59 -0.94 15.42 -4.69
N LYS A 60 -1.70 14.32 -4.65
CA LYS A 60 -3.02 14.17 -5.27
C LYS A 60 -2.99 14.20 -6.81
N GLU A 61 -1.83 13.88 -7.38
CA GLU A 61 -1.60 13.87 -8.83
C GLU A 61 -1.73 12.48 -9.45
N ARG A 62 -1.67 11.43 -8.62
CA ARG A 62 -1.66 10.03 -9.07
C ARG A 62 -2.67 9.20 -8.29
N LYS A 63 -3.44 8.38 -9.01
CA LYS A 63 -4.44 7.47 -8.45
C LYS A 63 -4.05 6.00 -8.53
N LYS A 64 -3.16 5.63 -9.45
CA LYS A 64 -2.73 4.25 -9.68
C LYS A 64 -1.21 4.14 -9.72
N PHE A 65 -0.70 3.04 -9.18
CA PHE A 65 0.73 2.73 -9.21
C PHE A 65 1.03 1.73 -10.35
N SER A 66 2.18 1.91 -11.01
CA SER A 66 2.59 1.07 -12.13
C SER A 66 3.83 0.21 -11.83
N MET A 67 4.45 0.38 -10.66
CA MET A 67 5.63 -0.36 -10.30
C MET A 67 5.36 -1.86 -10.12
N PRO A 68 6.28 -2.73 -10.54
CA PRO A 68 6.11 -4.16 -10.33
C PRO A 68 6.27 -4.52 -8.85
N LEU A 69 5.38 -5.37 -8.34
CA LEU A 69 5.33 -5.79 -6.94
C LEU A 69 5.60 -7.28 -6.82
N ASN A 70 6.26 -7.66 -5.73
CA ASN A 70 6.43 -9.07 -5.36
C ASN A 70 6.30 -9.23 -3.84
N PRO A 71 5.08 -9.11 -3.30
CA PRO A 71 4.84 -9.31 -1.87
C PRO A 71 5.01 -10.77 -1.50
N THR A 72 5.73 -11.06 -0.41
CA THR A 72 5.89 -12.42 0.11
C THR A 72 4.76 -12.74 1.09
N GLY A 73 4.10 -13.86 0.88
CA GLY A 73 3.01 -14.31 1.74
C GLY A 73 2.45 -15.65 1.31
N THR A 74 1.51 -16.17 2.09
CA THR A 74 0.80 -17.43 1.78
C THR A 74 -0.07 -17.27 0.53
N ASN A 75 -0.51 -18.38 -0.05
CA ASN A 75 -1.44 -18.35 -1.18
C ASN A 75 -2.72 -17.58 -0.84
N TYR A 76 -3.26 -17.78 0.35
CA TYR A 76 -4.43 -17.05 0.84
C TYR A 76 -4.17 -15.54 0.92
N GLN A 77 -3.05 -15.12 1.51
CA GLN A 77 -2.66 -13.71 1.59
C GLN A 77 -2.50 -13.11 0.20
N GLN A 78 -1.84 -13.78 -0.72
CA GLN A 78 -1.67 -13.33 -2.11
C GLN A 78 -3.02 -13.08 -2.78
N THR A 79 -3.96 -14.00 -2.59
CA THR A 79 -5.32 -13.88 -3.13
C THR A 79 -6.04 -12.65 -2.56
N VAL A 80 -5.97 -12.46 -1.25
CA VAL A 80 -6.58 -11.30 -0.59
C VAL A 80 -5.95 -9.99 -1.07
N TRP A 81 -4.62 -9.93 -1.13
CA TRP A 81 -3.93 -8.72 -1.58
C TRP A 81 -4.25 -8.37 -3.03
N ALA A 82 -4.39 -9.36 -3.90
CA ALA A 82 -4.79 -9.14 -5.30
C ALA A 82 -6.19 -8.54 -5.41
N ILE A 83 -7.11 -8.94 -4.55
CA ILE A 83 -8.46 -8.37 -4.49
C ILE A 83 -8.40 -6.92 -3.98
N ILE A 84 -7.62 -6.68 -2.93
CA ILE A 84 -7.46 -5.35 -2.34
C ILE A 84 -6.85 -4.36 -3.34
N GLU A 85 -5.88 -4.80 -4.16
CA GLU A 85 -5.30 -3.96 -5.20
C GLU A 85 -6.34 -3.42 -6.19
N LYS A 86 -7.43 -4.13 -6.39
CA LYS A 86 -8.49 -3.75 -7.32
C LYS A 86 -9.48 -2.73 -6.74
N ILE A 87 -9.40 -2.42 -5.45
CA ILE A 87 -10.26 -1.40 -4.85
C ILE A 87 -9.84 -0.04 -5.42
N PRO A 88 -10.74 0.66 -6.14
CA PRO A 88 -10.39 1.93 -6.77
C PRO A 88 -10.02 3.01 -5.76
N TYR A 89 -9.18 3.95 -6.21
CA TYR A 89 -8.84 5.15 -5.47
C TYR A 89 -10.10 5.88 -5.01
N GLY A 90 -10.15 6.28 -3.75
CA GLY A 90 -11.28 6.99 -3.16
C GLY A 90 -12.48 6.12 -2.80
N GLU A 91 -12.39 4.81 -3.01
CA GLU A 91 -13.43 3.86 -2.63
C GLU A 91 -12.97 2.98 -1.48
N THR A 92 -13.92 2.40 -0.78
CA THR A 92 -13.65 1.47 0.33
C THR A 92 -14.50 0.21 0.16
N ARG A 93 -14.04 -0.87 0.79
CA ARG A 93 -14.78 -2.13 0.90
C ARG A 93 -14.71 -2.59 2.35
N THR A 94 -15.74 -3.29 2.81
CA THR A 94 -15.69 -3.87 4.14
C THR A 94 -14.94 -5.20 4.14
N TYR A 95 -14.45 -5.63 5.30
CA TYR A 95 -13.85 -6.96 5.45
C TYR A 95 -14.84 -8.05 5.02
N GLY A 96 -16.14 -7.88 5.33
CA GLY A 96 -17.18 -8.82 4.92
C GLY A 96 -17.36 -8.91 3.40
N GLU A 97 -17.32 -7.79 2.70
CA GLU A 97 -17.42 -7.77 1.24
C GLU A 97 -16.27 -8.53 0.58
N ILE A 98 -15.05 -8.34 1.08
CA ILE A 98 -13.87 -9.07 0.58
C ILE A 98 -13.96 -10.55 0.95
N ALA A 99 -14.41 -10.86 2.16
CA ALA A 99 -14.62 -12.23 2.61
C ALA A 99 -15.58 -13.01 1.69
N ASN A 100 -16.66 -12.37 1.25
CA ASN A 100 -17.61 -12.98 0.31
C ASN A 100 -16.96 -13.33 -1.04
N GLN A 101 -15.99 -12.53 -1.50
CA GLN A 101 -15.27 -12.80 -2.76
C GLN A 101 -14.29 -13.98 -2.63
N THR A 102 -13.87 -14.32 -1.42
CA THR A 102 -12.86 -15.36 -1.17
C THR A 102 -13.45 -16.61 -0.53
N ASN A 103 -14.77 -16.69 -0.35
CA ASN A 103 -15.43 -17.72 0.44
C ASN A 103 -14.81 -17.87 1.83
N SER A 104 -14.50 -16.74 2.45
CA SER A 104 -13.81 -16.65 3.73
C SER A 104 -14.67 -15.89 4.74
N ALA A 105 -14.05 -15.46 5.83
CA ALA A 105 -14.71 -14.70 6.90
C ALA A 105 -13.94 -13.36 7.09
N PRO A 106 -14.58 -12.34 7.71
CA PRO A 106 -13.92 -11.03 7.93
C PRO A 106 -12.61 -11.12 8.71
N ARG A 107 -12.51 -11.99 9.70
CA ARG A 107 -11.34 -12.10 10.56
C ARG A 107 -10.06 -12.55 9.82
N PRO A 108 -10.09 -13.61 8.98
CA PRO A 108 -8.93 -13.95 8.15
C PRO A 108 -8.55 -12.85 7.16
N ILE A 109 -9.51 -12.09 6.63
CA ILE A 109 -9.22 -10.94 5.76
C ILE A 109 -8.45 -9.88 6.57
N GLY A 110 -8.89 -9.56 7.78
CA GLY A 110 -8.18 -8.65 8.67
C GLY A 110 -6.75 -9.12 8.96
N GLY A 111 -6.56 -10.43 9.18
CA GLY A 111 -5.25 -11.04 9.36
C GLY A 111 -4.35 -10.85 8.14
N ALA A 112 -4.88 -11.07 6.94
CA ALA A 112 -4.13 -10.85 5.69
C ALA A 112 -3.77 -9.37 5.51
N CYS A 113 -4.68 -8.45 5.83
CA CYS A 113 -4.40 -7.01 5.80
C CYS A 113 -3.25 -6.64 6.74
N SER A 114 -3.22 -7.19 7.95
CA SER A 114 -2.17 -6.90 8.94
C SER A 114 -0.80 -7.42 8.50
N LYS A 115 -0.73 -8.38 7.61
CA LYS A 115 0.51 -8.97 7.07
C LYS A 115 0.92 -8.40 5.71
N ASN A 116 0.18 -7.42 5.18
CA ASN A 116 0.51 -6.76 3.93
C ASN A 116 1.91 -6.13 3.99
N PRO A 117 2.88 -6.60 3.17
CA PRO A 117 4.23 -6.07 3.22
C PRO A 117 4.40 -4.76 2.45
N ILE A 118 3.42 -4.35 1.62
CA ILE A 118 3.54 -3.18 0.76
C ILE A 118 2.31 -2.25 0.96
N PRO A 119 2.12 -1.72 2.18
CA PRO A 119 0.98 -0.82 2.43
C PRO A 119 1.04 0.42 1.53
N ILE A 120 -0.06 1.12 1.39
CA ILE A 120 -0.30 2.23 0.46
C ILE A 120 -0.46 1.74 -0.97
N ILE A 121 0.50 1.00 -1.50
CA ILE A 121 0.48 0.47 -2.87
C ILE A 121 -0.52 -0.68 -2.97
N ILE A 122 -0.47 -1.63 -2.04
CA ILE A 122 -1.55 -2.60 -1.80
C ILE A 122 -2.46 -1.95 -0.76
N PRO A 123 -3.61 -1.38 -1.15
CA PRO A 123 -4.29 -0.37 -0.35
C PRO A 123 -5.16 -0.95 0.77
N CYS A 124 -4.55 -1.61 1.75
CA CYS A 124 -5.27 -2.14 2.92
C CYS A 124 -6.02 -1.06 3.70
N HIS A 125 -5.60 0.20 3.58
CA HIS A 125 -6.32 1.32 4.18
C HIS A 125 -7.73 1.51 3.60
N ARG A 126 -8.03 0.95 2.42
CA ARG A 126 -9.36 0.97 1.79
C ARG A 126 -10.29 -0.14 2.31
N VAL A 127 -9.83 -0.95 3.24
CA VAL A 127 -10.64 -2.02 3.84
C VAL A 127 -11.11 -1.56 5.21
N MET A 128 -12.43 -1.57 5.41
CA MET A 128 -13.10 -0.98 6.57
C MET A 128 -13.88 -2.05 7.35
N GLY A 129 -14.13 -1.78 8.63
CA GLY A 129 -15.07 -2.55 9.41
C GLY A 129 -16.53 -2.31 9.00
N THR A 130 -17.44 -3.04 9.59
CA THR A 130 -18.88 -2.91 9.36
C THR A 130 -19.31 -1.45 9.57
N LYS A 131 -20.17 -0.94 8.70
CA LYS A 131 -20.65 0.46 8.72
C LYS A 131 -19.51 1.48 8.57
N ASN A 132 -18.49 1.13 7.77
CA ASN A 132 -17.33 1.97 7.50
C ASN A 132 -16.55 2.36 8.77
N LYS A 133 -16.51 1.48 9.76
CA LYS A 133 -15.70 1.68 10.96
C LYS A 133 -14.21 1.60 10.62
N LEU A 134 -13.44 2.60 11.07
CA LEU A 134 -11.99 2.57 11.02
C LEU A 134 -11.47 1.59 12.07
N THR A 135 -11.01 0.42 11.61
CA THR A 135 -10.42 -0.59 12.48
C THR A 135 -9.11 -1.10 11.91
N GLY A 136 -8.22 -1.49 12.80
CA GLY A 136 -7.02 -2.26 12.48
C GLY A 136 -6.15 -1.76 11.34
N PHE A 137 -5.12 -0.98 11.67
CA PHE A 137 -4.03 -0.66 10.76
C PHE A 137 -2.74 -0.65 11.56
N SER A 138 -1.77 -1.48 11.17
CA SER A 138 -0.54 -1.67 11.94
C SER A 138 0.61 -0.75 11.49
N GLY A 139 0.48 -0.08 10.34
CA GLY A 139 1.53 0.79 9.80
C GLY A 139 1.51 2.20 10.40
N GLY A 140 2.68 2.85 10.42
CA GLY A 140 2.84 4.22 10.86
C GLY A 140 2.30 4.46 12.26
N PHE A 141 1.37 5.38 12.41
CA PHE A 141 0.65 5.67 13.66
C PHE A 141 -0.70 4.94 13.76
N GLY A 142 -0.80 3.75 13.17
CA GLY A 142 -2.00 2.92 13.25
C GLY A 142 -3.21 3.54 12.57
N VAL A 143 -4.34 3.59 13.28
CA VAL A 143 -5.61 4.10 12.75
C VAL A 143 -5.50 5.56 12.26
N GLN A 144 -4.66 6.38 12.87
CA GLN A 144 -4.43 7.76 12.44
C GLN A 144 -3.86 7.81 11.01
N THR A 145 -2.88 6.95 10.70
CA THR A 145 -2.30 6.86 9.35
C THR A 145 -3.36 6.39 8.35
N LYS A 146 -4.14 5.37 8.70
CA LYS A 146 -5.25 4.88 7.86
C LYS A 146 -6.24 6.01 7.56
N GLN A 147 -6.64 6.76 8.58
CA GLN A 147 -7.55 7.90 8.43
C GLN A 147 -6.98 8.98 7.51
N SER A 148 -5.68 9.29 7.65
CA SER A 148 -5.00 10.28 6.80
C SER A 148 -5.00 9.88 5.32
N LEU A 149 -4.76 8.59 5.02
CA LEU A 149 -4.78 8.09 3.64
C LEU A 149 -6.19 8.14 3.05
N ILE A 150 -7.20 7.74 3.80
CA ILE A 150 -8.60 7.78 3.37
C ILE A 150 -9.03 9.24 3.11
N LYS A 151 -8.67 10.14 4.01
CA LYS A 151 -8.99 11.57 3.87
C LYS A 151 -8.32 12.18 2.64
N LEU A 152 -7.07 11.85 2.39
CA LEU A 152 -6.34 12.30 1.21
C LEU A 152 -7.06 11.88 -0.07
N GLU A 153 -7.49 10.63 -0.16
CA GLU A 153 -8.20 10.09 -1.34
C GLU A 153 -9.60 10.69 -1.50
N SER A 154 -10.31 10.95 -0.41
CA SER A 154 -11.65 11.55 -0.45
C SER A 154 -11.63 13.02 -0.85
N GLN A 155 -10.58 13.77 -0.49
CA GLN A 155 -10.42 15.18 -0.86
C GLN A 155 -10.34 15.36 -2.38
N VAL A 156 -9.60 14.47 -3.08
CA VAL A 156 -9.51 14.51 -4.55
C VAL A 156 -10.88 14.26 -5.18
N LYS A 157 -11.62 13.26 -4.68
CA LYS A 157 -12.96 12.93 -5.16
C LYS A 157 -13.92 14.10 -4.96
N HIS A 158 -13.87 14.75 -3.79
CA HIS A 158 -14.71 15.90 -3.48
C HIS A 158 -14.43 17.10 -4.39
N THR A 159 -13.15 17.39 -4.65
CA THR A 159 -12.74 18.47 -5.57
C THR A 159 -13.26 18.22 -6.99
N LEU A 160 -13.20 16.99 -7.48
CA LEU A 160 -13.73 16.63 -8.80
C LEU A 160 -15.26 16.79 -8.87
N ASN A 161 -15.97 16.49 -7.78
CA ASN A 161 -17.43 16.66 -7.73
C ASN A 161 -17.86 18.12 -7.71
N ILE A 162 -17.03 19.04 -7.19
CA ILE A 162 -17.30 20.48 -7.20
C ILE A 162 -17.09 21.08 -8.60
N ILE A 163 -16.14 20.55 -9.38
CA ILE A 163 -15.81 21.05 -10.71
C ILE A 163 -16.83 20.57 -11.77
N ASN A 164 -17.52 19.47 -11.52
CA ASN A 164 -18.55 18.92 -12.36
C ASN A 164 -19.94 19.41 -11.92
#